data_d02f644b786526bf746f6ff9422823b4
#
_entry.id   d02f644b786526bf746f6ff9422823b4
#
_cell.length_a   1.000
_cell.length_b   1.000
_cell.length_c   1.000
_cell.angle_alpha   90.00
_cell.angle_beta   90.00
_cell.angle_gamma   90.00
#
_symmetry.space_group_name_H-M   'P 1'
#
loop_
_entity.id
_entity.type
_entity.pdbx_description
1 polymer ?
#
loop_
_entity_poly.entity_id
_entity_poly.type
_entity_poly.pdbx_seq_one_letter_code
_entity_poly.pdbx_strand_id
1 'polypeptide(L)'
;MKDVTYLLPCRIESDDRLRNVITSITYIMKCFPEAKVIVKEVDTQSHFSESALPRIKSYVGDTSQLKHIFEQSSEKFFHKTRILNDLCVAADTPILYNHDVDVVVLKNSHELAHRAITREGSDAVYPFGCGIYQWAVTYSDILLDKFLSSHDGNDADFEVLKDAKVRIPSSIGWGQMITKTCEVSAGLWNEEFISWGAEDCEFYYRLNCFGFKVGRVIDDIYHFEHGRTFNSHYHNPKFHDNDRLWNWIRNQDKESLTQYYAKLDYIKRRGEELNASL
;
A
#
# COMPACT_ATOMS: atom_id res chain seq x y z
N MET A 1 -8.27 9.14 13.07
CA MET A 1 -8.65 8.07 12.07
C MET A 1 -8.67 6.67 12.72
N LYS A 2 -9.35 6.53 13.87
CA LYS A 2 -9.47 5.25 14.60
C LYS A 2 -10.24 4.15 13.85
N ASP A 3 -10.95 4.52 12.82
CA ASP A 3 -11.75 3.69 11.92
C ASP A 3 -10.97 3.23 10.67
N VAL A 4 -9.66 3.52 10.61
CA VAL A 4 -8.77 3.17 9.50
C VAL A 4 -7.70 2.18 9.95
N THR A 5 -7.45 1.15 9.12
CA THR A 5 -6.27 0.29 9.22
C THR A 5 -5.38 0.46 7.99
N TYR A 6 -4.12 0.80 8.21
CA TYR A 6 -3.08 0.79 7.18
C TYR A 6 -2.58 -0.63 6.98
N LEU A 7 -2.61 -1.09 5.73
CA LEU A 7 -2.21 -2.42 5.29
C LEU A 7 -0.88 -2.33 4.53
N LEU A 8 0.18 -2.86 5.10
CA LEU A 8 1.53 -2.72 4.57
C LEU A 8 2.14 -4.10 4.23
N PRO A 9 2.10 -4.51 2.97
CA PRO A 9 2.82 -5.68 2.51
C PRO A 9 4.32 -5.40 2.51
N CYS A 10 5.13 -6.28 3.07
CA CYS A 10 6.53 -6.03 3.33
C CYS A 10 7.44 -7.20 2.96
N ARG A 11 8.59 -6.88 2.34
CA ARG A 11 9.79 -7.72 2.23
C ARG A 11 11.01 -6.80 2.28
N ILE A 12 11.93 -7.07 3.20
CA ILE A 12 13.09 -6.22 3.44
C ILE A 12 14.33 -6.87 2.82
N GLU A 13 14.57 -6.60 1.53
CA GLU A 13 15.64 -7.21 0.74
C GLU A 13 16.96 -6.38 0.75
N SER A 14 16.95 -5.18 1.35
CA SER A 14 18.11 -4.28 1.38
C SER A 14 17.98 -3.22 2.47
N ASP A 15 19.07 -2.53 2.78
CA ASP A 15 19.11 -1.41 3.72
C ASP A 15 18.21 -0.24 3.26
N ASP A 16 18.13 0.00 1.94
CA ASP A 16 17.22 1.01 1.39
C ASP A 16 15.76 0.68 1.73
N ARG A 17 15.35 -0.58 1.51
CA ARG A 17 14.00 -1.03 1.85
C ARG A 17 13.73 -1.00 3.35
N LEU A 18 14.73 -1.33 4.17
CA LEU A 18 14.64 -1.18 5.62
C LEU A 18 14.39 0.27 6.02
N ARG A 19 15.13 1.22 5.45
CA ARG A 19 14.90 2.66 5.67
C ARG A 19 13.50 3.09 5.26
N ASN A 20 13.04 2.64 4.10
CA ASN A 20 11.71 2.98 3.58
C ASN A 20 10.60 2.51 4.52
N VAL A 21 10.67 1.26 4.97
CA VAL A 21 9.72 0.67 5.94
C VAL A 21 9.69 1.49 7.24
N ILE A 22 10.86 1.82 7.79
CA ILE A 22 10.97 2.62 9.00
C ILE A 22 10.35 4.00 8.78
N THR A 23 10.66 4.65 7.67
CA THR A 23 10.18 6.00 7.35
C THR A 23 8.66 6.03 7.21
N SER A 24 8.12 5.18 6.37
CA SER A 24 6.68 5.14 6.07
C SER A 24 5.86 4.85 7.33
N ILE A 25 6.22 3.81 8.08
CA ILE A 25 5.47 3.42 9.29
C ILE A 25 5.61 4.47 10.39
N THR A 26 6.81 4.99 10.64
CA THR A 26 7.00 6.05 11.65
C THR A 26 6.18 7.28 11.30
N TYR A 27 6.18 7.70 10.02
CA TYR A 27 5.39 8.83 9.55
C TYR A 27 3.90 8.63 9.80
N ILE A 28 3.35 7.47 9.38
CA ILE A 28 1.94 7.13 9.60
C ILE A 28 1.58 7.19 11.09
N MET A 29 2.40 6.56 11.93
CA MET A 29 2.13 6.48 13.38
C MET A 29 2.20 7.83 14.07
N LYS A 30 3.08 8.73 13.64
CA LYS A 30 3.14 10.11 14.14
C LYS A 30 1.95 10.94 13.70
N CYS A 31 1.57 10.84 12.41
CA CYS A 31 0.44 11.57 11.87
C CYS A 31 -0.90 11.11 12.43
N PHE A 32 -1.06 9.80 12.67
CA PHE A 32 -2.34 9.18 12.99
C PHE A 32 -2.22 8.18 14.15
N PRO A 33 -1.97 8.67 15.38
CA PRO A 33 -1.72 7.81 16.54
C PRO A 33 -2.91 6.93 16.95
N GLU A 34 -4.11 7.20 16.44
CA GLU A 34 -5.31 6.39 16.69
C GLU A 34 -5.63 5.38 15.55
N ALA A 35 -4.94 5.45 14.42
CA ALA A 35 -5.13 4.53 13.32
C ALA A 35 -4.42 3.20 13.62
N LYS A 36 -4.98 2.09 13.13
CA LYS A 36 -4.31 0.80 13.21
C LYS A 36 -3.32 0.63 12.06
N VAL A 37 -2.23 -0.05 12.32
CA VAL A 37 -1.22 -0.39 11.32
C VAL A 37 -0.98 -1.88 11.37
N ILE A 38 -1.12 -2.58 10.24
CA ILE A 38 -0.80 -4.00 10.14
C ILE A 38 0.27 -4.16 9.07
N VAL A 39 1.43 -4.67 9.46
CA VAL A 39 2.52 -5.04 8.55
C VAL A 39 2.53 -6.55 8.40
N LYS A 40 2.46 -7.05 7.16
CA LYS A 40 2.73 -8.46 6.89
C LYS A 40 4.04 -8.60 6.14
N GLU A 41 5.02 -9.17 6.82
CA GLU A 41 6.33 -9.51 6.27
C GLU A 41 6.33 -10.97 5.79
N VAL A 42 6.75 -11.17 4.55
CA VAL A 42 6.93 -12.51 3.96
C VAL A 42 8.36 -12.65 3.49
N ASP A 43 9.19 -13.35 4.28
CA ASP A 43 10.62 -13.50 4.04
C ASP A 43 11.16 -14.80 4.68
N THR A 44 12.43 -15.12 4.44
CA THR A 44 13.12 -16.26 5.05
C THR A 44 13.38 -16.07 6.54
N GLN A 45 13.56 -14.82 6.98
CA GLN A 45 13.71 -14.39 8.37
C GLN A 45 13.05 -13.03 8.60
N SER A 46 12.72 -12.69 9.84
CA SER A 46 12.04 -11.43 10.15
C SER A 46 13.03 -10.28 10.36
N HIS A 47 13.30 -9.53 9.31
CA HIS A 47 14.07 -8.27 9.38
C HIS A 47 13.26 -7.15 10.05
N PHE A 48 11.94 -7.20 9.95
CA PHE A 48 11.08 -6.20 10.59
C PHE A 48 11.21 -6.23 12.11
N SER A 49 11.05 -7.40 12.74
CA SER A 49 11.15 -7.54 14.19
C SER A 49 12.54 -7.21 14.72
N GLU A 50 13.58 -7.62 13.98
CA GLU A 50 14.97 -7.49 14.43
C GLU A 50 15.54 -6.08 14.23
N SER A 51 15.15 -5.41 13.14
CA SER A 51 15.81 -4.16 12.71
C SER A 51 14.84 -2.97 12.59
N ALA A 52 13.66 -3.14 11.98
CA ALA A 52 12.75 -2.03 11.76
C ALA A 52 12.01 -1.61 13.03
N LEU A 53 11.38 -2.55 13.74
CA LEU A 53 10.54 -2.29 14.91
C LEU A 53 11.30 -1.54 16.03
N PRO A 54 12.54 -1.90 16.42
CA PRO A 54 13.29 -1.14 17.42
C PRO A 54 13.53 0.31 17.01
N ARG A 55 13.83 0.57 15.74
CA ARG A 55 14.04 1.94 15.23
C ARG A 55 12.72 2.72 15.18
N ILE A 56 11.63 2.13 14.70
CA ILE A 56 10.29 2.75 14.72
C ILE A 56 9.95 3.15 16.16
N LYS A 57 10.13 2.24 17.13
CA LYS A 57 9.87 2.49 18.55
C LYS A 57 10.69 3.64 19.12
N SER A 58 11.92 3.81 18.67
CA SER A 58 12.76 4.94 19.11
C SER A 58 12.23 6.31 18.67
N TYR A 59 11.48 6.40 17.55
CA TYR A 59 10.88 7.64 17.07
C TYR A 59 9.48 7.93 17.66
N VAL A 60 8.66 6.87 17.86
CA VAL A 60 7.25 7.05 18.26
C VAL A 60 6.96 6.71 19.72
N GLY A 61 7.85 5.96 20.39
CA GLY A 61 7.69 5.48 21.77
C GLY A 61 6.70 4.34 21.88
N ASP A 62 5.38 4.61 21.78
CA ASP A 62 4.33 3.60 21.81
C ASP A 62 4.09 2.99 20.42
N THR A 63 4.06 1.67 20.37
CA THR A 63 3.77 0.89 19.15
C THR A 63 2.54 -0.02 19.31
N SER A 64 1.67 0.24 20.27
CA SER A 64 0.48 -0.58 20.55
C SER A 64 -0.51 -0.67 19.39
N GLN A 65 -0.53 0.36 18.52
CA GLN A 65 -1.35 0.38 17.29
C GLN A 65 -0.76 -0.44 16.13
N LEU A 66 0.50 -0.90 16.25
CA LEU A 66 1.23 -1.62 15.20
C LEU A 66 1.18 -3.12 15.45
N LYS A 67 0.55 -3.85 14.55
CA LYS A 67 0.56 -5.32 14.51
C LYS A 67 1.52 -5.79 13.42
N HIS A 68 2.45 -6.65 13.78
CA HIS A 68 3.33 -7.34 12.82
C HIS A 68 2.91 -8.80 12.67
N ILE A 69 2.80 -9.25 11.44
CA ILE A 69 2.54 -10.64 11.06
C ILE A 69 3.73 -11.09 10.21
N PHE A 70 4.42 -12.13 10.69
CA PHE A 70 5.52 -12.74 9.94
C PHE A 70 5.10 -14.08 9.37
N GLU A 71 5.33 -14.25 8.06
CA GLU A 71 5.18 -15.50 7.34
C GLU A 71 6.56 -15.93 6.84
N GLN A 72 7.11 -17.01 7.40
CA GLN A 72 8.37 -17.56 6.91
C GLN A 72 8.14 -18.21 5.54
N SER A 73 8.88 -17.76 4.54
CA SER A 73 8.77 -18.25 3.18
C SER A 73 10.10 -18.18 2.44
N SER A 74 10.39 -19.23 1.69
CA SER A 74 11.51 -19.26 0.71
C SER A 74 11.05 -18.91 -0.71
N GLU A 75 9.81 -18.49 -0.87
CA GLU A 75 9.27 -18.09 -2.17
C GLU A 75 10.03 -16.93 -2.77
N LYS A 76 10.51 -17.12 -4.00
CA LYS A 76 11.33 -16.15 -4.72
C LYS A 76 10.52 -14.91 -5.09
N PHE A 77 9.25 -15.11 -5.47
CA PHE A 77 8.38 -14.02 -5.89
C PHE A 77 7.66 -13.39 -4.70
N PHE A 78 7.68 -12.06 -4.64
CA PHE A 78 6.89 -11.31 -3.66
C PHE A 78 5.45 -11.19 -4.18
N HIS A 79 4.52 -11.87 -3.53
CA HIS A 79 3.12 -11.94 -3.94
C HIS A 79 2.29 -10.85 -3.24
N LYS A 80 2.48 -9.58 -3.65
CA LYS A 80 1.84 -8.39 -3.05
C LYS A 80 0.33 -8.55 -2.92
N THR A 81 -0.35 -8.97 -3.98
CA THR A 81 -1.82 -9.09 -4.02
C THR A 81 -2.35 -10.09 -2.99
N ARG A 82 -1.72 -11.26 -2.85
CA ARG A 82 -2.06 -12.25 -1.82
C ARG A 82 -1.87 -11.67 -0.41
N ILE A 83 -0.75 -10.96 -0.19
CA ILE A 83 -0.43 -10.38 1.11
C ILE A 83 -1.45 -9.28 1.48
N LEU A 84 -1.87 -8.44 0.53
CA LEU A 84 -2.91 -7.44 0.74
C LEU A 84 -4.24 -8.08 1.10
N ASN A 85 -4.61 -9.18 0.47
CA ASN A 85 -5.82 -9.92 0.83
C ASN A 85 -5.73 -10.53 2.26
N ASP A 86 -4.58 -11.08 2.64
CA ASP A 86 -4.35 -11.55 4.01
C ASP A 86 -4.51 -10.42 5.03
N LEU A 87 -3.99 -9.23 4.70
CA LEU A 87 -4.09 -8.04 5.54
C LEU A 87 -5.54 -7.52 5.62
N CYS A 88 -6.29 -7.55 4.51
CA CYS A 88 -7.71 -7.20 4.47
C CYS A 88 -8.53 -8.12 5.39
N VAL A 89 -8.26 -9.44 5.38
CA VAL A 89 -8.90 -10.39 6.30
C VAL A 89 -8.56 -10.06 7.77
N ALA A 90 -7.28 -9.75 8.04
CA ALA A 90 -6.79 -9.48 9.39
C ALA A 90 -7.23 -8.13 9.99
N ALA A 91 -7.72 -7.21 9.16
CA ALA A 91 -8.16 -5.89 9.57
C ALA A 91 -9.61 -5.92 10.10
N ASP A 92 -9.87 -5.20 11.19
CA ASP A 92 -11.19 -5.13 11.85
C ASP A 92 -11.87 -3.76 11.73
N THR A 93 -11.30 -2.84 10.95
CA THR A 93 -11.86 -1.50 10.71
C THR A 93 -12.64 -1.44 9.39
N PRO A 94 -13.64 -0.53 9.28
CA PRO A 94 -14.45 -0.39 8.08
C PRO A 94 -13.69 0.26 6.90
N ILE A 95 -12.61 0.97 7.16
CA ILE A 95 -11.79 1.65 6.15
C ILE A 95 -10.39 1.04 6.18
N LEU A 96 -9.90 0.68 5.01
CA LEU A 96 -8.57 0.14 4.79
C LEU A 96 -7.73 1.15 4.02
N TYR A 97 -6.45 1.19 4.29
CA TYR A 97 -5.51 1.91 3.47
C TYR A 97 -4.43 0.94 2.96
N ASN A 98 -4.58 0.44 1.75
CA ASN A 98 -3.55 -0.30 1.06
C ASN A 98 -2.38 0.65 0.79
N HIS A 99 -1.20 0.40 1.35
CA HIS A 99 -0.12 1.36 1.37
C HIS A 99 1.23 0.68 1.10
N ASP A 100 1.95 1.16 0.09
CA ASP A 100 3.31 0.68 -0.16
C ASP A 100 4.28 1.22 0.91
N VAL A 101 5.23 0.39 1.32
CA VAL A 101 6.14 0.70 2.44
C VAL A 101 7.27 1.68 2.10
N ASP A 102 7.28 2.19 0.87
CA ASP A 102 8.31 3.08 0.33
C ASP A 102 7.76 4.45 -0.10
N VAL A 103 6.55 4.79 0.36
CA VAL A 103 5.95 6.09 0.06
C VAL A 103 5.50 6.82 1.32
N VAL A 104 5.42 8.15 1.22
CA VAL A 104 4.70 9.00 2.16
C VAL A 104 3.81 9.97 1.40
N VAL A 105 2.66 10.25 1.99
CA VAL A 105 1.65 11.16 1.48
C VAL A 105 1.42 12.24 2.53
N LEU A 106 1.14 13.47 2.14
CA LEU A 106 0.86 14.56 3.06
C LEU A 106 -0.29 14.20 4.03
N LYS A 107 -0.14 14.55 5.29
CA LYS A 107 -1.16 14.28 6.32
C LYS A 107 -2.54 14.80 5.92
N ASN A 108 -2.62 16.03 5.42
CA ASN A 108 -3.86 16.62 4.93
C ASN A 108 -4.51 15.80 3.81
N SER A 109 -3.73 15.18 2.93
CA SER A 109 -4.24 14.35 1.84
C SER A 109 -4.89 13.06 2.35
N HIS A 110 -4.34 12.45 3.41
CA HIS A 110 -5.00 11.34 4.10
C HIS A 110 -6.33 11.77 4.73
N GLU A 111 -6.37 12.95 5.37
CA GLU A 111 -7.58 13.50 6.01
C GLU A 111 -8.66 13.83 4.96
N LEU A 112 -8.25 14.38 3.80
CA LEU A 112 -9.16 14.64 2.68
C LEU A 112 -9.73 13.34 2.10
N ALA A 113 -8.90 12.31 1.92
CA ALA A 113 -9.35 11.00 1.46
C ALA A 113 -10.35 10.35 2.44
N HIS A 114 -10.05 10.39 3.73
CA HIS A 114 -10.94 9.90 4.78
C HIS A 114 -12.28 10.65 4.79
N ARG A 115 -12.27 11.98 4.65
CA ARG A 115 -13.48 12.80 4.55
C ARG A 115 -14.31 12.43 3.31
N ALA A 116 -13.65 12.22 2.15
CA ALA A 116 -14.33 11.84 0.92
C ALA A 116 -15.07 10.48 1.07
N ILE A 117 -14.50 9.53 1.81
CA ILE A 117 -15.14 8.26 2.12
C ILE A 117 -16.28 8.45 3.12
N THR A 118 -16.01 9.09 4.27
CA THR A 118 -16.94 9.11 5.40
C THR A 118 -18.08 10.10 5.26
N ARG A 119 -17.92 11.16 4.47
CA ARG A 119 -18.90 12.25 4.34
C ARG A 119 -19.42 12.48 2.93
N GLU A 120 -18.63 12.12 1.90
CA GLU A 120 -18.97 12.41 0.51
C GLU A 120 -19.38 11.14 -0.25
N GLY A 121 -19.33 9.97 0.42
CA GLY A 121 -19.79 8.68 -0.09
C GLY A 121 -18.91 8.11 -1.21
N SER A 122 -17.61 8.39 -1.20
CA SER A 122 -16.64 7.69 -2.06
C SER A 122 -16.42 6.28 -1.52
N ASP A 123 -16.27 5.30 -2.42
CA ASP A 123 -15.96 3.92 -2.07
C ASP A 123 -14.45 3.72 -1.90
N ALA A 124 -13.67 4.39 -2.76
CA ALA A 124 -12.21 4.39 -2.73
C ALA A 124 -11.66 5.77 -3.09
N VAL A 125 -10.51 6.15 -2.52
CA VAL A 125 -9.83 7.43 -2.81
C VAL A 125 -8.33 7.22 -2.86
N TYR A 126 -7.69 7.68 -3.93
CA TYR A 126 -6.25 7.79 -4.04
C TYR A 126 -5.82 9.13 -3.44
N PRO A 127 -5.07 9.18 -2.32
CA PRO A 127 -4.80 10.41 -1.59
C PRO A 127 -3.63 11.21 -2.18
N PHE A 128 -3.39 11.11 -3.49
CA PHE A 128 -2.35 11.84 -4.21
C PHE A 128 -2.72 12.07 -5.67
N GLY A 129 -2.11 13.08 -6.29
CA GLY A 129 -2.24 13.40 -7.70
C GLY A 129 -1.37 12.54 -8.60
N CYS A 130 -1.69 12.51 -9.89
CA CYS A 130 -0.87 11.88 -10.93
C CYS A 130 0.10 12.89 -11.57
N GLY A 131 1.16 12.38 -12.19
CA GLY A 131 2.09 13.18 -12.99
C GLY A 131 2.90 14.16 -12.16
N ILE A 132 2.61 15.45 -12.28
CA ILE A 132 3.40 16.51 -11.62
C ILE A 132 3.39 16.50 -10.09
N TYR A 133 2.56 15.69 -9.48
CA TYR A 133 2.45 15.53 -8.02
C TYR A 133 3.29 14.37 -7.48
N GLN A 134 4.04 13.68 -8.33
CA GLN A 134 4.78 12.48 -7.97
C GLN A 134 6.27 12.72 -7.94
N TRP A 135 6.89 12.41 -6.80
CA TRP A 135 8.29 12.69 -6.53
C TRP A 135 9.04 11.42 -6.13
N ALA A 136 10.22 11.21 -6.71
CA ALA A 136 11.21 10.28 -6.20
C ALA A 136 12.14 11.01 -5.23
N VAL A 137 12.44 10.41 -4.10
CA VAL A 137 13.33 10.95 -3.08
C VAL A 137 14.53 10.03 -2.93
N THR A 138 15.73 10.55 -3.22
CA THR A 138 16.98 9.88 -2.89
C THR A 138 17.46 10.37 -1.54
N TYR A 139 17.65 9.47 -0.57
CA TYR A 139 17.96 9.87 0.79
C TYR A 139 18.96 8.94 1.49
N SER A 140 19.57 9.49 2.55
CA SER A 140 20.50 8.81 3.43
C SER A 140 19.87 8.62 4.82
N ASP A 141 20.52 7.85 5.69
CA ASP A 141 20.11 7.73 7.09
C ASP A 141 20.07 9.09 7.79
N ILE A 142 21.02 10.00 7.48
CA ILE A 142 21.03 11.35 8.04
C ILE A 142 19.79 12.15 7.63
N LEU A 143 19.38 12.07 6.38
CA LEU A 143 18.18 12.75 5.89
C LEU A 143 16.90 12.14 6.48
N LEU A 144 16.87 10.81 6.61
CA LEU A 144 15.80 10.09 7.27
C LEU A 144 15.65 10.55 8.72
N ASP A 145 16.73 10.52 9.49
CA ASP A 145 16.71 10.95 10.90
C ASP A 145 16.25 12.41 11.04
N LYS A 146 16.72 13.29 10.16
CA LYS A 146 16.28 14.69 10.13
C LYS A 146 14.79 14.81 9.81
N PHE A 147 14.29 14.10 8.81
CA PHE A 147 12.88 14.11 8.43
C PHE A 147 12.00 13.58 9.56
N LEU A 148 12.32 12.42 10.11
CA LEU A 148 11.50 11.81 11.17
C LEU A 148 11.61 12.51 12.52
N SER A 149 12.74 13.09 12.87
CA SER A 149 12.92 13.80 14.14
C SER A 149 12.25 15.17 14.15
N SER A 150 12.22 15.87 13.02
CA SER A 150 11.55 17.18 12.89
C SER A 150 10.05 17.05 12.66
N HIS A 151 9.56 15.88 12.23
CA HIS A 151 8.16 15.65 11.92
C HIS A 151 7.36 15.36 13.20
N ASP A 152 6.44 16.24 13.55
CA ASP A 152 5.56 16.12 14.73
C ASP A 152 4.13 15.66 14.41
N GLY A 153 3.91 15.11 13.22
CA GLY A 153 2.60 14.71 12.70
C GLY A 153 1.91 15.76 11.84
N ASN A 154 2.59 16.88 11.53
CA ASN A 154 2.11 17.92 10.61
C ASN A 154 2.86 17.82 9.27
N ASP A 155 2.30 18.41 8.22
CA ASP A 155 2.90 18.43 6.87
C ASP A 155 4.13 19.36 6.78
N ALA A 156 4.50 20.00 7.89
CA ALA A 156 5.44 21.13 7.92
C ALA A 156 6.84 20.82 7.39
N ASP A 157 7.28 19.57 7.36
CA ASP A 157 8.69 19.28 7.19
C ASP A 157 9.10 18.56 5.91
N PHE A 158 8.18 18.47 4.93
CA PHE A 158 8.55 18.03 3.57
C PHE A 158 9.57 18.97 2.90
N GLU A 159 9.75 20.19 3.42
CA GLU A 159 10.81 21.11 3.02
C GLU A 159 12.21 20.50 3.21
N VAL A 160 12.37 19.61 4.19
CA VAL A 160 13.62 18.84 4.39
C VAL A 160 13.98 18.00 3.17
N LEU A 161 12.98 17.57 2.39
CA LEU A 161 13.15 16.72 1.21
C LEU A 161 13.36 17.50 -0.10
N LYS A 162 13.30 18.84 -0.08
CA LYS A 162 13.27 19.67 -1.29
C LYS A 162 14.46 19.45 -2.23
N ASP A 163 15.65 19.29 -1.66
CA ASP A 163 16.90 19.13 -2.43
C ASP A 163 17.17 17.65 -2.79
N ALA A 164 16.40 16.72 -2.20
CA ALA A 164 16.53 15.28 -2.40
C ALA A 164 15.50 14.69 -3.37
N LYS A 165 14.55 15.49 -3.86
CA LYS A 165 13.42 15.03 -4.67
C LYS A 165 13.53 15.44 -6.13
N VAL A 166 13.13 14.51 -7.02
CA VAL A 166 12.98 14.77 -8.46
C VAL A 166 11.62 14.26 -8.93
N ARG A 167 11.06 14.87 -9.96
CA ARG A 167 9.80 14.38 -10.56
C ARG A 167 10.02 13.07 -11.28
N ILE A 168 9.03 12.17 -11.16
CA ILE A 168 9.06 10.86 -11.81
C ILE A 168 7.82 10.64 -12.69
N PRO A 169 7.87 9.64 -13.62
CA PRO A 169 6.70 9.25 -14.40
C PRO A 169 5.53 8.85 -13.51
N SER A 170 4.33 9.12 -14.01
CA SER A 170 3.09 8.84 -13.31
C SER A 170 2.91 7.36 -12.98
N SER A 171 2.53 7.08 -11.74
CA SER A 171 2.02 5.79 -11.28
C SER A 171 0.58 5.91 -10.78
N ILE A 172 -0.21 4.86 -10.96
CA ILE A 172 -1.53 4.72 -10.32
C ILE A 172 -1.38 4.08 -8.93
N GLY A 173 -0.39 3.20 -8.78
CA GLY A 173 -0.12 2.45 -7.56
C GLY A 173 0.31 3.32 -6.38
N TRP A 174 0.99 2.70 -5.42
CA TRP A 174 1.53 3.29 -4.19
C TRP A 174 0.56 3.35 -3.01
N GLY A 175 -0.76 3.43 -3.23
CA GLY A 175 -1.71 3.34 -2.13
C GLY A 175 -3.08 3.93 -2.42
N GLN A 176 -4.08 3.38 -1.78
CA GLN A 176 -5.43 3.92 -1.79
C GLN A 176 -6.14 3.64 -0.48
N MET A 177 -6.96 4.60 -0.05
CA MET A 177 -7.92 4.41 1.03
C MET A 177 -9.24 3.91 0.43
N ILE A 178 -9.81 2.86 1.03
CA ILE A 178 -10.99 2.16 0.47
C ILE A 178 -11.87 1.62 1.60
N THR A 179 -13.17 1.59 1.42
CA THR A 179 -14.02 0.88 2.36
C THR A 179 -13.79 -0.63 2.25
N LYS A 180 -13.72 -1.34 3.38
CA LYS A 180 -13.55 -2.81 3.39
C LYS A 180 -14.65 -3.50 2.57
N THR A 181 -15.88 -2.98 2.65
CA THR A 181 -17.01 -3.48 1.85
C THR A 181 -16.76 -3.35 0.36
N CYS A 182 -16.22 -2.20 -0.11
CA CYS A 182 -15.87 -2.01 -1.52
C CYS A 182 -14.78 -2.99 -1.96
N GLU A 183 -13.68 -3.11 -1.19
CA GLU A 183 -12.57 -4.01 -1.54
C GLU A 183 -13.03 -5.48 -1.66
N VAL A 184 -13.84 -5.93 -0.70
CA VAL A 184 -14.42 -7.29 -0.72
C VAL A 184 -15.41 -7.47 -1.89
N SER A 185 -16.32 -6.52 -2.09
CA SER A 185 -17.33 -6.60 -3.16
C SER A 185 -16.74 -6.46 -4.55
N ALA A 186 -15.59 -5.80 -4.68
CA ALA A 186 -14.82 -5.73 -5.92
C ALA A 186 -14.09 -7.06 -6.23
N GLY A 187 -14.05 -8.02 -5.31
CA GLY A 187 -13.35 -9.29 -5.45
C GLY A 187 -11.91 -9.26 -4.95
N LEU A 188 -11.59 -8.36 -3.99
CA LEU A 188 -10.26 -8.24 -3.38
C LEU A 188 -9.17 -7.94 -4.42
N TRP A 189 -7.90 -8.05 -4.07
CA TRP A 189 -6.80 -7.97 -5.02
C TRP A 189 -6.70 -9.26 -5.83
N ASN A 190 -6.45 -9.14 -7.13
CA ASN A 190 -6.37 -10.31 -8.01
C ASN A 190 -5.06 -11.09 -7.77
N GLU A 191 -5.16 -12.26 -7.12
CA GLU A 191 -4.02 -13.10 -6.79
C GLU A 191 -3.35 -13.77 -8.01
N GLU A 192 -3.92 -13.64 -9.21
CA GLU A 192 -3.25 -14.07 -10.44
C GLU A 192 -2.08 -13.15 -10.85
N PHE A 193 -2.03 -11.92 -10.32
CA PHE A 193 -0.88 -11.03 -10.45
C PHE A 193 0.20 -11.41 -9.44
N ILE A 194 1.27 -12.00 -9.92
CA ILE A 194 2.38 -12.47 -9.09
C ILE A 194 3.58 -11.54 -9.28
N SER A 195 4.17 -11.06 -8.17
CA SER A 195 5.29 -10.12 -8.18
C SER A 195 4.91 -8.77 -8.83
N TRP A 196 5.81 -8.09 -9.50
CA TRP A 196 5.63 -6.75 -10.00
C TRP A 196 4.93 -6.69 -11.37
N GLY A 197 3.96 -5.78 -11.50
CA GLY A 197 3.43 -5.32 -12.79
C GLY A 197 1.91 -5.39 -12.90
N ALA A 198 1.32 -4.21 -13.13
CA ALA A 198 -0.07 -3.95 -13.52
C ALA A 198 -1.17 -4.29 -12.51
N GLU A 199 -0.87 -4.85 -11.33
CA GLU A 199 -1.87 -5.18 -10.30
C GLU A 199 -2.65 -3.93 -9.84
N ASP A 200 -1.97 -2.79 -9.69
CA ASP A 200 -2.60 -1.51 -9.31
C ASP A 200 -3.49 -0.95 -10.43
N CYS A 201 -3.02 -1.07 -11.68
CA CYS A 201 -3.80 -0.65 -12.86
C CYS A 201 -5.07 -1.49 -13.01
N GLU A 202 -4.95 -2.79 -12.79
CA GLU A 202 -6.06 -3.72 -12.82
C GLU A 202 -7.11 -3.37 -11.76
N PHE A 203 -6.66 -3.19 -10.51
CA PHE A 203 -7.57 -2.90 -9.41
C PHE A 203 -8.31 -1.57 -9.62
N TYR A 204 -7.59 -0.51 -10.04
CA TYR A 204 -8.21 0.77 -10.39
C TYR A 204 -9.24 0.64 -11.52
N TYR A 205 -8.89 -0.08 -12.59
CA TYR A 205 -9.79 -0.31 -13.73
C TYR A 205 -11.06 -1.06 -13.27
N ARG A 206 -10.90 -2.12 -12.51
CA ARG A 206 -12.00 -2.96 -12.04
C ARG A 206 -12.96 -2.21 -11.14
N LEU A 207 -12.46 -1.39 -10.20
CA LEU A 207 -13.31 -0.54 -9.37
C LEU A 207 -14.20 0.37 -10.24
N ASN A 208 -13.64 1.03 -11.25
CA ASN A 208 -14.39 1.88 -12.16
C ASN A 208 -15.37 1.08 -13.04
N CYS A 209 -14.94 -0.06 -13.57
CA CYS A 209 -15.77 -0.94 -14.40
C CYS A 209 -16.99 -1.47 -13.62
N PHE A 210 -16.82 -1.79 -12.35
CA PHE A 210 -17.91 -2.24 -11.48
C PHE A 210 -18.83 -1.10 -11.00
N GLY A 211 -18.43 0.15 -11.24
CA GLY A 211 -19.23 1.34 -10.94
C GLY A 211 -19.07 1.87 -9.51
N PHE A 212 -17.99 1.50 -8.82
CA PHE A 212 -17.64 2.10 -7.54
C PHE A 212 -17.24 3.57 -7.71
N LYS A 213 -17.56 4.39 -6.71
CA LYS A 213 -17.21 5.81 -6.71
C LYS A 213 -15.75 5.99 -6.27
N VAL A 214 -14.87 6.11 -7.25
CA VAL A 214 -13.42 6.27 -7.03
C VAL A 214 -13.04 7.75 -7.10
N GLY A 215 -12.48 8.28 -6.02
CA GLY A 215 -11.98 9.65 -5.91
C GLY A 215 -10.45 9.75 -5.98
N ARG A 216 -9.96 10.99 -6.07
CA ARG A 216 -8.52 11.31 -6.03
C ARG A 216 -8.30 12.67 -5.39
N VAL A 217 -7.37 12.77 -4.45
CA VAL A 217 -6.85 14.03 -3.93
C VAL A 217 -5.75 14.53 -4.89
N ILE A 218 -5.75 15.82 -5.17
CA ILE A 218 -4.75 16.45 -6.05
C ILE A 218 -3.67 17.08 -5.16
N ASP A 219 -2.71 16.25 -4.74
CA ASP A 219 -1.64 16.64 -3.83
C ASP A 219 -0.39 15.77 -4.05
N ASP A 220 0.74 16.13 -3.43
CA ASP A 220 2.02 15.47 -3.61
C ASP A 220 2.10 14.09 -2.92
N ILE A 221 2.85 13.18 -3.55
CA ILE A 221 3.32 11.93 -2.97
C ILE A 221 4.81 11.77 -3.19
N TYR A 222 5.49 11.21 -2.22
CA TYR A 222 6.93 11.02 -2.19
C TYR A 222 7.27 9.53 -2.12
N HIS A 223 7.90 9.02 -3.19
CA HIS A 223 8.42 7.67 -3.25
C HIS A 223 9.91 7.68 -2.87
N PHE A 224 10.27 6.99 -1.82
CA PHE A 224 11.65 6.83 -1.37
C PHE A 224 12.34 5.78 -2.23
N GLU A 225 13.33 6.22 -3.00
CA GLU A 225 14.06 5.38 -3.94
C GLU A 225 14.82 4.26 -3.23
N HIS A 226 14.86 3.12 -3.91
CA HIS A 226 15.57 1.93 -3.47
C HIS A 226 16.14 1.17 -4.67
N GLY A 227 17.13 0.33 -4.41
CA GLY A 227 17.67 -0.57 -5.42
C GLY A 227 16.58 -1.45 -6.03
N ARG A 228 16.61 -1.61 -7.36
CA ARG A 228 15.68 -2.50 -8.06
C ARG A 228 16.12 -3.94 -7.87
N THR A 229 15.23 -4.75 -7.29
CA THR A 229 15.43 -6.18 -7.12
C THR A 229 14.68 -6.97 -8.20
N PHE A 230 14.83 -8.27 -8.16
CA PHE A 230 14.09 -9.20 -9.01
C PHE A 230 12.57 -9.01 -8.93
N ASN A 231 12.04 -8.60 -7.79
CA ASN A 231 10.60 -8.39 -7.55
C ASN A 231 10.08 -6.98 -7.89
N SER A 232 10.93 -6.10 -8.41
CA SER A 232 10.55 -4.69 -8.64
C SER A 232 11.03 -4.14 -9.99
N HIS A 233 11.15 -5.00 -11.01
CA HIS A 233 11.70 -4.63 -12.31
C HIS A 233 11.00 -5.38 -13.45
N TYR A 234 10.93 -4.77 -14.65
CA TYR A 234 10.37 -5.38 -15.84
C TYR A 234 11.13 -6.63 -16.33
N HIS A 235 12.34 -6.89 -15.84
CA HIS A 235 13.05 -8.17 -16.03
C HIS A 235 12.50 -9.30 -15.17
N ASN A 236 11.52 -9.05 -14.32
CA ASN A 236 10.83 -10.09 -13.57
C ASN A 236 10.20 -11.10 -14.55
N PRO A 237 10.45 -12.40 -14.41
CA PRO A 237 9.85 -13.41 -15.31
C PRO A 237 8.31 -13.41 -15.34
N LYS A 238 7.67 -12.93 -14.27
CA LYS A 238 6.21 -12.81 -14.20
C LYS A 238 5.65 -11.55 -14.87
N PHE A 239 6.51 -10.58 -15.21
CA PHE A 239 6.06 -9.33 -15.82
C PHE A 239 5.24 -9.55 -17.10
N HIS A 240 5.70 -10.44 -17.99
CA HIS A 240 4.97 -10.72 -19.23
C HIS A 240 3.65 -11.46 -19.01
N ASP A 241 3.57 -12.33 -17.97
CA ASP A 241 2.31 -12.99 -17.60
C ASP A 241 1.32 -11.95 -17.07
N ASN A 242 1.76 -11.09 -16.16
CA ASN A 242 0.98 -9.98 -15.62
C ASN A 242 0.51 -9.01 -16.72
N ASP A 243 1.41 -8.64 -17.65
CA ASP A 243 1.07 -7.74 -18.77
C ASP A 243 0.03 -8.37 -19.71
N ARG A 244 0.14 -9.66 -20.03
CA ARG A 244 -0.88 -10.38 -20.82
C ARG A 244 -2.23 -10.41 -20.11
N LEU A 245 -2.23 -10.73 -18.81
CA LEU A 245 -3.45 -10.76 -18.01
C LEU A 245 -4.10 -9.37 -17.97
N TRP A 246 -3.32 -8.31 -17.71
CA TRP A 246 -3.78 -6.93 -17.73
C TRP A 246 -4.36 -6.54 -19.09
N ASN A 247 -3.65 -6.85 -20.18
CA ASN A 247 -4.10 -6.56 -21.52
C ASN A 247 -5.41 -7.26 -21.88
N TRP A 248 -5.65 -8.43 -21.32
CA TRP A 248 -6.93 -9.12 -21.44
C TRP A 248 -8.01 -8.43 -20.61
N ILE A 249 -7.77 -8.19 -19.30
CA ILE A 249 -8.74 -7.61 -18.36
C ILE A 249 -9.24 -6.23 -18.82
N ARG A 250 -8.37 -5.35 -19.21
CA ARG A 250 -8.73 -3.96 -19.62
C ARG A 250 -9.60 -3.89 -20.88
N ASN A 251 -9.76 -4.98 -21.59
CA ASN A 251 -10.62 -5.07 -22.77
C ASN A 251 -11.96 -5.79 -22.46
N GLN A 252 -12.21 -6.16 -21.20
CA GLN A 252 -13.45 -6.80 -20.78
C GLN A 252 -14.44 -5.75 -20.25
N ASP A 253 -15.73 -6.05 -20.45
CA ASP A 253 -16.82 -5.31 -19.80
C ASP A 253 -17.12 -5.84 -18.39
N LYS A 254 -18.04 -5.18 -17.71
CA LYS A 254 -18.47 -5.55 -16.34
C LYS A 254 -18.96 -6.97 -16.24
N GLU A 255 -19.76 -7.44 -17.22
CA GLU A 255 -20.36 -8.79 -17.19
C GLU A 255 -19.27 -9.85 -17.31
N SER A 256 -18.39 -9.70 -18.29
CA SER A 256 -17.25 -10.58 -18.53
C SER A 256 -16.32 -10.67 -17.32
N LEU A 257 -16.01 -9.52 -16.70
CA LEU A 257 -15.20 -9.48 -15.48
C LEU A 257 -15.91 -10.12 -14.30
N THR A 258 -17.20 -9.91 -14.11
CA THR A 258 -17.97 -10.58 -13.05
C THR A 258 -17.89 -12.11 -13.20
N GLN A 259 -18.06 -12.62 -14.41
CA GLN A 259 -17.95 -14.04 -14.69
C GLN A 259 -16.53 -14.60 -14.51
N TYR A 260 -15.52 -13.81 -14.82
CA TYR A 260 -14.13 -14.17 -14.61
C TYR A 260 -13.80 -14.27 -13.12
N TYR A 261 -14.10 -13.23 -12.34
CA TYR A 261 -13.81 -13.20 -10.89
C TYR A 261 -14.58 -14.28 -10.12
N ALA A 262 -15.83 -14.58 -10.51
CA ALA A 262 -16.62 -15.65 -9.88
C ALA A 262 -16.01 -17.05 -10.00
N LYS A 263 -15.07 -17.26 -10.92
CA LYS A 263 -14.41 -18.55 -11.16
C LYS A 263 -13.05 -18.69 -10.47
N LEU A 264 -12.53 -17.62 -9.91
CA LEU A 264 -11.20 -17.63 -9.29
C LEU A 264 -11.25 -18.30 -7.91
N ASP A 265 -10.42 -19.32 -7.71
CA ASP A 265 -10.39 -20.12 -6.49
C ASP A 265 -10.11 -19.28 -5.23
N TYR A 266 -9.27 -18.25 -5.35
CA TYR A 266 -8.95 -17.40 -4.21
C TYR A 266 -10.18 -16.62 -3.70
N ILE A 267 -11.12 -16.25 -4.56
CA ILE A 267 -12.36 -15.54 -4.16
C ILE A 267 -13.16 -16.37 -3.17
N LYS A 268 -13.35 -17.67 -3.47
CA LYS A 268 -14.08 -18.60 -2.57
C LYS A 268 -13.35 -18.75 -1.25
N ARG A 269 -12.04 -19.04 -1.29
CA ARG A 269 -11.20 -19.18 -0.09
C ARG A 269 -11.27 -17.92 0.79
N ARG A 270 -11.10 -16.74 0.20
CA ARG A 270 -11.16 -15.45 0.92
C ARG A 270 -12.54 -15.14 1.51
N GLY A 271 -13.60 -15.53 0.82
CA GLY A 271 -14.97 -15.43 1.35
C GLY A 271 -15.16 -16.29 2.61
N GLU A 272 -14.63 -17.50 2.64
CA GLU A 272 -14.65 -18.38 3.81
C GLU A 272 -13.82 -17.78 4.98
N GLU A 273 -12.61 -17.26 4.72
CA GLU A 273 -11.75 -16.60 5.71
C GLU A 273 -12.41 -15.35 6.33
N LEU A 274 -13.03 -14.50 5.52
CA LEU A 274 -13.73 -13.30 5.98
C LEU A 274 -14.93 -13.65 6.86
N ASN A 275 -15.72 -14.67 6.48
CA ASN A 275 -16.85 -15.14 7.29
C ASN A 275 -16.41 -15.75 8.63
N ALA A 276 -15.26 -16.40 8.69
CA ALA A 276 -14.70 -16.98 9.91
C ALA A 276 -14.12 -15.89 10.86
N SER A 277 -13.84 -14.69 10.37
CA SER A 277 -13.28 -13.58 11.14
C SER A 277 -14.34 -12.64 11.74
N LEU A 278 -15.62 -12.84 11.41
CA LEU A 278 -16.78 -12.12 11.95
C LEU A 278 -17.33 -12.85 13.19
#